data_73210e4cc6d9544b71a8473735d3b8cc
#
_entry.id   73210e4cc6d9544b71a8473735d3b8cc
#
_cell.length_a   1.000
_cell.length_b   1.000
_cell.length_c   1.000
_cell.angle_alpha   90.00
_cell.angle_beta   90.00
_cell.angle_gamma   90.00
#
_symmetry.space_group_name_H-M   'P 1'
#
loop_
_entity.id
_entity.type
_entity.pdbx_description
1 polymer ?
#
loop_
_entity_poly.entity_id
_entity_poly.type
_entity_poly.pdbx_seq_one_letter_code
_entity_poly.pdbx_strand_id
1 'polypeptide(L)'
;MRGWKVPVIGVLVACGLTAAGCGVEAPAEAGREWLSEEAQAATGVQSTVFQDGVSPSSGYAGTRDAMIEEERFGANHGGDTSLSASGDTPAGSGNENYILLQWDVSSIPAQAIVRSASISVTVSDKADQSYGFYELTRAWNESQVTWEKADSSHAWASKGADGSGDRNTLSLGAVKASATGTYTVALNASGLEVVQKWVATPSLNRGLIVANKDNDNRLEIRSSEYSTKSARPQLTVVWELPSGEEPGGGSPQPGTYAGTCDGSGGAWIDANHFLNFNDESQTARIFRQGSQASAVQSKELSSALGISSSAEADFEDAARVGNRIYVTTSHARNKDGELQTSRYKFFALDVSGTVPSASLQIAGVSSNLLKDMLNPANWLQPDASVIALLEARSQLSKATVANLAPKEQGVNIEGLAAVPSGALLVGFRNPQSGSNAIIVSLTNPAAVITGARAQFGQAFLVNLGGQGVRGMAWSEAHQAVLILSGPHDESNGPFALWKWGGDASSVPQKVLTLTAPSDSAPEAILPTPDTNEVRILFDMGSHLIDGEVCKDAPSSSQFFSDVVVPVGG
;
A
#
# COMPACT_ATOMS: atom_id res chain seq x y z
N MET A 1 34.31 27.88 54.75
CA MET A 1 35.00 29.18 54.72
C MET A 1 34.91 29.75 53.34
N ARG A 2 34.24 30.88 53.27
CA ARG A 2 34.41 32.04 52.37
C ARG A 2 34.55 31.68 50.84
N GLY A 3 33.74 32.04 49.87
CA GLY A 3 32.84 33.21 49.82
C GLY A 3 33.28 34.17 48.72
N TRP A 4 32.28 34.60 47.91
CA TRP A 4 32.20 35.83 47.13
C TRP A 4 32.45 35.71 45.63
N LYS A 5 31.62 36.18 44.77
CA LYS A 5 30.50 37.10 44.46
C LYS A 5 30.73 37.74 43.06
N VAL A 6 29.66 37.87 42.36
CA VAL A 6 29.42 38.58 41.07
C VAL A 6 29.68 40.10 41.27
N PRO A 7 29.92 40.90 40.21
CA PRO A 7 28.81 41.76 39.77
C PRO A 7 28.59 41.98 38.26
N VAL A 8 27.32 42.26 37.95
CA VAL A 8 26.72 42.90 36.79
C VAL A 8 27.04 44.40 36.78
N ILE A 9 27.27 45.00 35.61
CA ILE A 9 27.01 46.43 35.36
C ILE A 9 26.47 46.59 33.93
N GLY A 10 25.25 47.10 33.81
CA GLY A 10 24.65 47.64 32.61
C GLY A 10 24.90 49.17 32.53
N VAL A 11 24.87 49.70 31.35
CA VAL A 11 24.63 51.15 31.11
C VAL A 11 23.79 51.33 29.85
N LEU A 12 22.64 51.93 30.04
CA LEU A 12 21.82 52.60 29.03
C LEU A 12 22.35 54.01 28.78
N VAL A 13 22.36 54.49 27.54
CA VAL A 13 22.15 55.91 27.23
C VAL A 13 21.38 56.05 25.91
N ALA A 14 20.40 56.91 25.93
CA ALA A 14 19.45 57.22 24.89
C ALA A 14 19.77 58.55 24.15
N CYS A 15 19.04 58.73 23.06
CA CYS A 15 18.65 60.01 22.40
C CYS A 15 19.51 60.63 21.31
N GLY A 16 18.83 60.89 20.19
CA GLY A 16 19.10 61.98 19.28
C GLY A 16 18.51 61.80 17.88
N LEU A 17 17.29 62.32 17.64
CA LEU A 17 16.73 62.54 16.32
C LEU A 17 17.51 63.61 15.53
N THR A 18 17.75 63.45 14.22
CA THR A 18 17.48 64.47 13.21
C THR A 18 17.35 63.82 11.83
N ALA A 19 16.42 64.35 11.03
CA ALA A 19 16.09 63.92 9.68
C ALA A 19 16.99 64.58 8.61
N ALA A 20 17.19 63.90 7.50
CA ALA A 20 16.96 64.31 6.11
C ALA A 20 17.93 63.64 5.10
N GLY A 21 17.39 63.16 4.00
CA GLY A 21 18.07 63.19 2.69
C GLY A 21 18.27 61.84 1.98
N CYS A 22 17.49 61.65 0.96
CA CYS A 22 17.58 60.74 -0.22
C CYS A 22 18.93 60.10 -0.54
N GLY A 23 18.89 58.84 -0.90
CA GLY A 23 19.94 58.16 -1.64
C GLY A 23 19.66 56.65 -1.74
N VAL A 24 19.25 56.20 -2.89
CA VAL A 24 19.05 54.82 -3.31
C VAL A 24 20.41 54.14 -3.37
N GLU A 25 20.56 53.01 -2.70
CA GLU A 25 21.33 51.84 -3.17
C GLU A 25 21.14 50.67 -2.20
N ALA A 26 20.72 49.54 -2.75
CA ALA A 26 20.55 48.27 -2.05
C ALA A 26 21.92 47.60 -1.85
N PRO A 27 22.17 46.95 -0.72
CA PRO A 27 23.08 45.84 -0.70
C PRO A 27 22.27 44.51 -0.76
N ALA A 28 22.34 43.88 -1.93
CA ALA A 28 22.18 42.44 -2.01
C ALA A 28 23.39 41.79 -1.34
N GLU A 29 23.12 40.61 -0.71
CA GLU A 29 24.07 39.64 -0.15
C GLU A 29 24.15 39.54 1.37
N ALA A 30 23.00 39.16 1.99
CA ALA A 30 23.00 38.52 3.29
C ALA A 30 21.83 37.51 3.46
N GLY A 31 21.38 36.91 2.37
CA GLY A 31 20.24 35.97 2.40
C GLY A 31 20.49 34.65 1.64
N ARG A 32 21.74 34.29 1.36
CA ARG A 32 22.06 33.14 0.52
C ARG A 32 22.79 31.97 1.21
N GLU A 33 23.14 32.07 2.47
CA GLU A 33 23.83 30.98 3.18
C GLU A 33 22.91 30.08 4.03
N TRP A 34 21.62 30.43 4.22
CA TRP A 34 20.68 29.60 4.99
C TRP A 34 19.78 28.72 4.10
N LEU A 35 19.87 28.85 2.77
CA LEU A 35 19.09 28.03 1.82
C LEU A 35 19.87 26.84 1.24
N SER A 36 21.15 26.68 1.59
CA SER A 36 21.98 25.60 1.02
C SER A 36 21.98 24.31 1.84
N GLU A 37 21.58 24.29 3.09
CA GLU A 37 21.46 23.07 3.90
C GLU A 37 20.03 22.45 3.82
N GLU A 38 18.98 23.24 3.64
CA GLU A 38 17.63 22.70 3.40
C GLU A 38 17.39 22.27 1.94
N ALA A 39 18.17 22.78 0.99
CA ALA A 39 18.05 22.40 -0.43
C ALA A 39 18.76 21.07 -0.78
N GLN A 40 19.58 20.52 0.12
CA GLN A 40 20.17 19.17 -0.03
C GLN A 40 19.28 18.05 0.50
N ALA A 41 18.21 18.34 1.23
CA ALA A 41 17.19 17.37 1.63
C ALA A 41 16.13 17.08 0.54
N ALA A 42 16.20 17.73 -0.61
CA ALA A 42 15.19 17.64 -1.68
C ALA A 42 15.56 16.73 -2.87
N THR A 43 16.61 15.93 -2.77
CA THR A 43 16.82 14.82 -3.71
C THR A 43 16.40 13.55 -2.96
N GLY A 44 15.25 12.99 -3.27
CA GLY A 44 14.66 11.78 -2.62
C GLY A 44 15.55 10.52 -2.66
N VAL A 45 16.88 10.66 -2.85
CA VAL A 45 17.88 9.59 -2.85
C VAL A 45 18.37 9.35 -1.45
N GLN A 46 18.20 8.12 -0.97
CA GLN A 46 18.62 7.66 0.35
C GLN A 46 19.73 6.60 0.24
N SER A 47 20.49 6.45 1.30
CA SER A 47 21.51 5.40 1.41
C SER A 47 21.29 4.61 2.70
N THR A 48 21.09 3.31 2.58
CA THR A 48 20.99 2.39 3.71
C THR A 48 22.17 1.45 3.72
N VAL A 49 22.79 1.33 4.88
CA VAL A 49 23.92 0.44 5.11
C VAL A 49 23.44 -0.72 5.98
N PHE A 50 23.79 -1.95 5.62
CA PHE A 50 23.49 -3.16 6.37
C PHE A 50 24.79 -3.80 6.84
N GLN A 51 25.06 -3.71 8.14
CA GLN A 51 26.25 -4.27 8.78
C GLN A 51 25.90 -4.70 10.21
N ASP A 52 26.15 -5.94 10.54
CA ASP A 52 25.73 -6.54 11.80
C ASP A 52 26.25 -5.81 13.03
N GLY A 53 25.34 -5.41 13.93
CA GLY A 53 25.60 -4.67 15.15
C GLY A 53 26.04 -3.22 14.95
N VAL A 54 25.92 -2.65 13.74
CA VAL A 54 26.32 -1.28 13.38
C VAL A 54 25.18 -0.53 12.71
N SER A 55 24.65 -1.01 11.60
CA SER A 55 23.74 -0.28 10.72
C SER A 55 22.73 -1.22 10.04
N PRO A 56 21.49 -0.78 9.80
CA PRO A 56 20.91 0.57 9.98
C PRO A 56 20.70 0.98 11.45
N SER A 57 20.86 0.06 12.39
CA SER A 57 20.84 0.34 13.83
C SER A 57 21.86 -0.53 14.56
N SER A 58 22.24 -0.16 15.77
CA SER A 58 23.15 -0.97 16.62
C SER A 58 22.58 -2.35 17.02
N GLY A 59 21.28 -2.55 16.80
CA GLY A 59 20.59 -3.83 17.03
C GLY A 59 20.39 -4.66 15.77
N TYR A 60 20.85 -4.22 14.59
CA TYR A 60 20.74 -5.01 13.37
C TYR A 60 21.51 -6.32 13.49
N ALA A 61 20.85 -7.43 13.20
CA ALA A 61 21.34 -8.81 13.24
C ALA A 61 20.78 -9.58 12.03
N GLY A 62 20.82 -8.94 10.86
CA GLY A 62 20.24 -9.45 9.63
C GLY A 62 21.28 -9.90 8.61
N THR A 63 22.58 -9.84 8.95
CA THR A 63 23.63 -10.45 8.13
C THR A 63 23.71 -11.94 8.46
N ARG A 64 23.84 -12.76 7.44
CA ARG A 64 24.13 -14.18 7.53
C ARG A 64 25.29 -14.49 6.62
N ASP A 65 26.26 -15.22 7.11
CA ASP A 65 27.38 -15.67 6.31
C ASP A 65 27.91 -17.04 6.73
N ALA A 66 28.51 -17.74 5.81
CA ALA A 66 29.14 -19.01 6.07
C ALA A 66 30.18 -19.33 4.98
N MET A 67 31.16 -20.12 5.33
CA MET A 67 32.00 -20.84 4.35
C MET A 67 31.41 -22.22 4.12
N ILE A 68 31.48 -22.70 2.88
CA ILE A 68 31.28 -24.11 2.52
C ILE A 68 32.56 -24.64 1.95
N GLU A 69 32.99 -25.80 2.41
CA GLU A 69 34.36 -26.35 2.20
C GLU A 69 34.29 -27.79 1.72
N GLU A 70 34.98 -28.09 0.61
CA GLU A 70 34.95 -29.41 0.01
C GLU A 70 35.74 -30.45 0.83
N GLU A 71 36.89 -30.10 1.35
CA GLU A 71 37.73 -30.99 2.14
C GLU A 71 37.01 -31.53 3.39
N ARG A 72 36.21 -30.68 4.03
CA ARG A 72 35.36 -31.03 5.18
C ARG A 72 33.87 -30.88 4.86
N PHE A 73 33.45 -31.59 3.82
CA PHE A 73 32.16 -31.44 3.14
C PHE A 73 30.91 -31.47 4.06
N GLY A 74 31.01 -32.05 5.25
CA GLY A 74 29.96 -32.11 6.24
C GLY A 74 30.07 -31.06 7.37
N ALA A 75 31.13 -30.25 7.37
CA ALA A 75 31.34 -29.24 8.39
C ALA A 75 30.47 -27.98 8.11
N ASN A 76 29.95 -27.38 9.17
CA ASN A 76 29.29 -26.07 9.14
C ASN A 76 30.25 -24.99 9.66
N HIS A 77 30.35 -23.89 8.96
CA HIS A 77 31.23 -22.77 9.23
C HIS A 77 30.47 -21.44 9.42
N GLY A 78 29.17 -21.48 9.75
CA GLY A 78 28.36 -20.29 9.98
C GLY A 78 28.65 -19.55 11.30
N GLY A 79 29.55 -20.09 12.15
CA GLY A 79 29.98 -19.41 13.39
C GLY A 79 31.45 -18.98 13.37
N ASP A 80 32.15 -19.14 12.23
CA ASP A 80 33.56 -18.84 12.12
C ASP A 80 33.78 -17.32 11.97
N THR A 81 34.82 -16.78 12.59
CA THR A 81 35.16 -15.35 12.54
C THR A 81 35.88 -14.91 11.28
N SER A 82 36.26 -15.86 10.42
CA SER A 82 36.87 -15.66 9.11
C SER A 82 36.28 -16.66 8.11
N LEU A 83 36.07 -16.24 6.89
CA LEU A 83 35.54 -17.05 5.80
C LEU A 83 36.51 -17.01 4.62
N SER A 84 36.66 -18.12 3.91
CA SER A 84 37.59 -18.19 2.79
C SER A 84 36.95 -18.70 1.51
N ALA A 85 37.45 -18.22 0.38
CA ALA A 85 37.16 -18.71 -0.95
C ALA A 85 38.44 -19.14 -1.65
N SER A 86 38.42 -20.32 -2.30
CA SER A 86 39.52 -20.90 -3.07
C SER A 86 38.93 -21.83 -4.12
N GLY A 87 39.50 -21.89 -5.28
CA GLY A 87 39.24 -22.94 -6.28
C GLY A 87 40.18 -24.10 -6.16
N ASP A 88 39.97 -25.09 -7.03
CA ASP A 88 40.76 -26.30 -7.12
C ASP A 88 41.94 -26.13 -8.06
N THR A 89 43.17 -26.37 -7.55
CA THR A 89 44.35 -26.44 -8.40
C THR A 89 45.29 -27.55 -7.92
N PRO A 90 45.48 -28.63 -8.71
CA PRO A 90 44.81 -28.90 -9.99
C PRO A 90 43.32 -29.21 -9.83
N ALA A 91 42.50 -28.98 -10.87
CA ALA A 91 41.06 -29.27 -10.87
C ALA A 91 40.78 -30.70 -10.39
N GLY A 92 39.87 -30.88 -9.45
CA GLY A 92 39.50 -32.14 -8.83
C GLY A 92 40.41 -32.52 -7.65
N SER A 93 41.18 -31.58 -7.08
CA SER A 93 42.00 -31.83 -5.86
C SER A 93 41.14 -31.88 -4.58
N GLY A 94 39.89 -31.43 -4.62
CA GLY A 94 38.98 -31.48 -3.47
C GLY A 94 39.20 -30.36 -2.44
N ASN A 95 39.69 -29.21 -2.86
CA ASN A 95 40.06 -28.08 -1.99
C ASN A 95 39.20 -26.83 -2.20
N GLU A 96 38.07 -26.93 -2.90
CA GLU A 96 37.22 -25.78 -3.16
C GLU A 96 36.58 -25.25 -1.87
N ASN A 97 36.60 -23.93 -1.72
CA ASN A 97 35.89 -23.21 -0.64
C ASN A 97 35.14 -22.05 -1.23
N TYR A 98 33.91 -21.81 -0.78
CA TYR A 98 33.12 -20.68 -1.20
C TYR A 98 32.52 -19.97 0.00
N ILE A 99 32.29 -18.63 -0.13
CA ILE A 99 31.70 -17.80 0.92
C ILE A 99 30.27 -17.49 0.52
N LEU A 100 29.32 -17.70 1.42
CA LEU A 100 27.92 -17.29 1.30
C LEU A 100 27.70 -16.01 2.11
N LEU A 101 27.02 -15.01 1.54
CA LEU A 101 26.69 -13.75 2.20
C LEU A 101 25.24 -13.40 1.93
N GLN A 102 24.50 -12.95 2.95
CA GLN A 102 23.13 -12.49 2.86
C GLN A 102 22.89 -11.37 3.87
N TRP A 103 22.08 -10.38 3.49
CA TRP A 103 21.65 -9.29 4.36
C TRP A 103 20.14 -9.18 4.33
N ASP A 104 19.49 -8.98 5.47
CA ASP A 104 18.07 -8.60 5.52
C ASP A 104 17.94 -7.12 5.15
N VAL A 105 17.34 -6.88 3.98
CA VAL A 105 17.13 -5.53 3.41
C VAL A 105 15.69 -5.04 3.58
N SER A 106 14.88 -5.71 4.39
CA SER A 106 13.44 -5.45 4.55
C SER A 106 13.11 -4.06 5.13
N SER A 107 14.11 -3.36 5.68
CA SER A 107 13.94 -1.96 6.12
C SER A 107 13.92 -0.96 4.96
N ILE A 108 14.29 -1.35 3.74
CA ILE A 108 14.08 -0.54 2.54
C ILE A 108 12.66 -0.79 2.05
N PRO A 109 11.85 0.26 1.78
CA PRO A 109 10.50 0.09 1.25
C PRO A 109 10.48 -0.73 -0.03
N ALA A 110 9.53 -1.67 -0.16
CA ALA A 110 9.49 -2.61 -1.29
C ALA A 110 9.33 -1.92 -2.67
N GLN A 111 8.77 -0.73 -2.70
CA GLN A 111 8.61 0.09 -3.90
C GLN A 111 9.86 0.93 -4.25
N ALA A 112 10.90 0.93 -3.40
CA ALA A 112 12.10 1.72 -3.65
C ALA A 112 12.80 1.29 -4.94
N ILE A 113 13.33 2.27 -5.66
CA ILE A 113 14.15 2.07 -6.87
C ILE A 113 15.61 2.07 -6.43
N VAL A 114 16.28 0.95 -6.59
CA VAL A 114 17.72 0.83 -6.28
C VAL A 114 18.52 1.53 -7.37
N ARG A 115 19.31 2.55 -6.97
CA ARG A 115 20.15 3.34 -7.87
C ARG A 115 21.58 2.83 -7.95
N SER A 116 22.11 2.36 -6.82
CA SER A 116 23.39 1.67 -6.76
C SER A 116 23.46 0.75 -5.56
N ALA A 117 24.30 -0.26 -5.63
CA ALA A 117 24.61 -1.12 -4.49
C ALA A 117 26.09 -1.46 -4.47
N SER A 118 26.65 -1.63 -3.28
CA SER A 118 28.05 -2.06 -3.12
C SER A 118 28.21 -2.96 -1.90
N ILE A 119 29.16 -3.88 -2.00
CA ILE A 119 29.52 -4.79 -0.93
C ILE A 119 30.92 -4.44 -0.45
N SER A 120 31.09 -4.25 0.85
CA SER A 120 32.38 -4.03 1.49
C SER A 120 32.74 -5.24 2.34
N VAL A 121 33.95 -5.76 2.15
CA VAL A 121 34.51 -6.86 2.92
C VAL A 121 35.89 -6.49 3.43
N THR A 122 36.24 -6.93 4.64
CA THR A 122 37.59 -6.75 5.19
C THR A 122 38.40 -8.03 4.94
N VAL A 123 39.36 -7.90 4.04
CA VAL A 123 40.27 -8.98 3.66
C VAL A 123 41.37 -9.17 4.70
N SER A 124 41.50 -10.37 5.23
CA SER A 124 42.52 -10.77 6.19
C SER A 124 43.67 -11.60 5.57
N ASP A 125 43.37 -12.27 4.46
CA ASP A 125 44.39 -12.87 3.58
C ASP A 125 44.07 -12.53 2.13
N LYS A 126 45.10 -12.04 1.41
CA LYS A 126 44.96 -11.46 0.06
C LYS A 126 44.96 -12.55 -1.02
N ALA A 127 44.36 -12.24 -2.16
CA ALA A 127 44.43 -13.04 -3.37
C ALA A 127 44.76 -12.17 -4.58
N ASP A 128 45.62 -12.68 -5.48
CA ASP A 128 46.04 -11.96 -6.69
C ASP A 128 45.03 -12.07 -7.82
N GLN A 129 44.07 -12.97 -7.72
CA GLN A 129 42.99 -13.15 -8.68
C GLN A 129 41.68 -12.62 -8.16
N SER A 130 40.68 -12.50 -9.04
CA SER A 130 39.35 -11.98 -8.70
C SER A 130 38.43 -13.12 -8.27
N TYR A 131 37.61 -12.86 -7.24
CA TYR A 131 36.53 -13.72 -6.79
C TYR A 131 35.20 -13.07 -7.14
N GLY A 132 34.39 -13.77 -7.97
CA GLY A 132 33.12 -13.29 -8.45
C GLY A 132 32.01 -13.44 -7.41
N PHE A 133 31.06 -12.51 -7.43
CA PHE A 133 29.80 -12.58 -6.67
C PHE A 133 28.70 -13.10 -7.58
N TYR A 134 27.99 -14.15 -7.15
CA TYR A 134 26.91 -14.78 -7.92
C TYR A 134 25.67 -14.92 -7.05
N GLU A 135 24.48 -14.67 -7.61
CA GLU A 135 23.23 -14.79 -6.88
C GLU A 135 22.96 -16.25 -6.49
N LEU A 136 22.61 -16.48 -5.22
CA LEU A 136 22.05 -17.74 -4.76
C LEU A 136 20.54 -17.77 -5.06
N THR A 137 20.05 -18.89 -5.59
CA THR A 137 18.64 -19.13 -5.91
C THR A 137 17.98 -20.11 -4.94
N ARG A 138 18.75 -20.89 -4.21
CA ARG A 138 18.30 -21.81 -3.16
C ARG A 138 18.42 -21.16 -1.78
N ALA A 139 17.37 -21.32 -0.96
CA ALA A 139 17.43 -20.93 0.45
C ALA A 139 18.43 -21.80 1.22
N TRP A 140 19.12 -21.21 2.16
CA TRP A 140 20.08 -21.88 3.02
C TRP A 140 19.97 -21.40 4.47
N ASN A 141 20.57 -22.16 5.39
CA ASN A 141 20.58 -21.83 6.81
C ASN A 141 22.03 -21.77 7.32
N GLU A 142 22.41 -20.63 7.87
CA GLU A 142 23.77 -20.32 8.33
C GLU A 142 24.32 -21.38 9.30
N SER A 143 23.54 -21.79 10.30
CA SER A 143 23.98 -22.77 11.30
C SER A 143 23.94 -24.23 10.83
N GLN A 144 23.54 -24.50 9.57
CA GLN A 144 23.33 -25.85 9.06
C GLN A 144 23.97 -26.12 7.69
N VAL A 145 24.29 -25.03 6.97
CA VAL A 145 24.85 -25.12 5.62
C VAL A 145 26.23 -25.82 5.64
N THR A 146 26.44 -26.65 4.63
CA THR A 146 27.69 -27.38 4.40
C THR A 146 27.99 -27.47 2.90
N TRP A 147 29.10 -28.04 2.48
CA TRP A 147 29.39 -28.29 1.08
C TRP A 147 28.32 -29.13 0.37
N GLU A 148 27.70 -30.06 1.08
CA GLU A 148 26.69 -30.97 0.53
C GLU A 148 25.25 -30.45 0.64
N LYS A 149 24.96 -29.58 1.63
CA LYS A 149 23.60 -29.23 2.02
C LYS A 149 23.41 -27.73 2.21
N ALA A 150 22.26 -27.23 1.75
CA ALA A 150 21.81 -25.88 2.00
C ALA A 150 21.28 -25.70 3.44
N ASP A 151 20.65 -26.76 4.00
CA ASP A 151 20.20 -26.86 5.37
C ASP A 151 20.12 -28.33 5.83
N SER A 152 19.62 -28.59 7.03
CA SER A 152 19.51 -29.95 7.58
C SER A 152 18.67 -30.91 6.74
N SER A 153 17.75 -30.40 5.93
CA SER A 153 16.73 -31.17 5.18
C SER A 153 16.95 -31.18 3.67
N HIS A 154 17.70 -30.19 3.13
CA HIS A 154 17.84 -29.98 1.70
C HIS A 154 19.30 -30.01 1.27
N ALA A 155 19.64 -30.95 0.39
CA ALA A 155 20.91 -30.95 -0.29
C ALA A 155 20.97 -29.87 -1.37
N TRP A 156 22.17 -29.37 -1.70
CA TRP A 156 22.38 -28.61 -2.92
C TRP A 156 22.03 -29.45 -4.16
N ALA A 157 21.60 -28.81 -5.25
CA ALA A 157 21.39 -29.54 -6.51
C ALA A 157 22.71 -30.11 -7.06
N SER A 158 23.80 -29.38 -6.81
CA SER A 158 25.17 -29.88 -6.96
C SER A 158 25.99 -29.44 -5.76
N LYS A 159 26.86 -30.31 -5.24
CA LYS A 159 27.74 -29.97 -4.11
C LYS A 159 28.49 -28.66 -4.36
N GLY A 160 28.73 -27.88 -3.30
CA GLY A 160 29.36 -26.57 -3.41
C GLY A 160 28.38 -25.47 -3.88
N ALA A 161 27.07 -25.71 -3.81
CA ALA A 161 26.04 -24.78 -4.33
C ALA A 161 26.28 -24.45 -5.82
N ASP A 162 26.66 -25.42 -6.62
CA ASP A 162 27.13 -25.24 -7.99
C ASP A 162 26.11 -25.67 -9.06
N GLY A 163 24.97 -26.18 -8.63
CA GLY A 163 23.86 -26.54 -9.52
C GLY A 163 23.10 -25.32 -10.07
N SER A 164 22.50 -25.48 -11.25
CA SER A 164 21.64 -24.43 -11.87
C SER A 164 20.42 -24.06 -11.03
N GLY A 165 20.04 -24.92 -10.07
CA GLY A 165 18.98 -24.62 -9.08
C GLY A 165 19.51 -24.04 -7.77
N ASP A 166 20.82 -23.85 -7.63
CA ASP A 166 21.47 -23.37 -6.41
C ASP A 166 21.96 -21.93 -6.58
N ARG A 167 22.56 -21.60 -7.72
CA ARG A 167 23.06 -20.25 -8.05
C ARG A 167 22.93 -19.91 -9.52
N ASN A 168 22.92 -18.62 -9.80
CA ASN A 168 23.06 -18.06 -11.15
C ASN A 168 24.55 -17.99 -11.54
N THR A 169 24.83 -18.07 -12.84
CA THR A 169 26.19 -18.01 -13.39
C THR A 169 26.66 -16.61 -13.76
N LEU A 170 25.74 -15.63 -13.75
CA LEU A 170 26.04 -14.25 -14.09
C LEU A 170 26.73 -13.54 -12.92
N SER A 171 27.92 -13.00 -13.17
CA SER A 171 28.65 -12.26 -12.14
C SER A 171 27.99 -10.91 -11.84
N LEU A 172 27.79 -10.63 -10.56
CA LEU A 172 27.22 -9.38 -10.03
C LEU A 172 28.29 -8.33 -9.73
N GLY A 173 29.55 -8.73 -9.69
CA GLY A 173 30.73 -7.98 -9.34
C GLY A 173 31.84 -8.94 -8.93
N ALA A 174 33.03 -8.42 -8.62
CA ALA A 174 34.13 -9.26 -8.15
C ALA A 174 35.07 -8.50 -7.22
N VAL A 175 35.54 -9.18 -6.17
CA VAL A 175 36.61 -8.67 -5.31
C VAL A 175 37.97 -9.14 -5.80
N LYS A 176 38.93 -8.22 -5.91
CA LYS A 176 40.33 -8.49 -6.15
C LYS A 176 41.16 -7.76 -5.11
N ALA A 177 41.83 -8.50 -4.24
CA ALA A 177 42.50 -7.95 -3.09
C ALA A 177 44.02 -8.24 -3.15
N SER A 178 44.84 -7.28 -3.57
CA SER A 178 46.28 -7.37 -3.61
C SER A 178 46.98 -7.13 -2.26
N ALA A 179 46.23 -6.72 -1.23
CA ALA A 179 46.67 -6.52 0.14
C ALA A 179 45.56 -6.83 1.13
N THR A 180 45.87 -6.93 2.43
CA THR A 180 44.89 -6.96 3.50
C THR A 180 44.26 -5.58 3.68
N GLY A 181 42.98 -5.51 4.12
CA GLY A 181 42.25 -4.26 4.30
C GLY A 181 40.82 -4.35 3.78
N THR A 182 40.08 -3.23 3.85
CA THR A 182 38.69 -3.17 3.39
C THR A 182 38.62 -2.89 1.89
N TYR A 183 37.84 -3.70 1.19
CA TYR A 183 37.57 -3.58 -0.24
C TYR A 183 36.07 -3.37 -0.46
N THR A 184 35.73 -2.33 -1.20
CA THR A 184 34.35 -2.05 -1.60
C THR A 184 34.17 -2.34 -3.08
N VAL A 185 33.24 -3.20 -3.39
CA VAL A 185 32.90 -3.64 -4.76
C VAL A 185 31.55 -3.05 -5.12
N ALA A 186 31.52 -2.16 -6.10
CA ALA A 186 30.27 -1.72 -6.71
C ALA A 186 29.66 -2.88 -7.52
N LEU A 187 28.38 -3.16 -7.31
CA LEU A 187 27.67 -4.15 -8.09
C LEU A 187 27.37 -3.61 -9.49
N ASN A 188 27.46 -4.49 -10.50
CA ASN A 188 27.15 -4.16 -11.88
C ASN A 188 25.61 -4.11 -12.12
N ALA A 189 25.16 -3.89 -13.35
CA ALA A 189 23.74 -3.81 -13.70
C ALA A 189 22.95 -5.04 -13.24
N SER A 190 23.47 -6.25 -13.46
CA SER A 190 22.84 -7.49 -12.99
C SER A 190 22.78 -7.59 -11.47
N GLY A 191 23.81 -7.08 -10.78
CA GLY A 191 23.83 -6.99 -9.34
C GLY A 191 22.77 -6.02 -8.81
N LEU A 192 22.55 -4.91 -9.50
CA LEU A 192 21.47 -3.96 -9.17
C LEU A 192 20.08 -4.59 -9.34
N GLU A 193 19.86 -5.34 -10.42
CA GLU A 193 18.60 -6.08 -10.65
C GLU A 193 18.34 -7.09 -9.53
N VAL A 194 19.37 -7.80 -9.06
CA VAL A 194 19.27 -8.75 -7.96
C VAL A 194 18.92 -8.04 -6.65
N VAL A 195 19.60 -6.93 -6.31
CA VAL A 195 19.29 -6.16 -5.09
C VAL A 195 17.90 -5.52 -5.20
N GLN A 196 17.51 -5.03 -6.37
CA GLN A 196 16.14 -4.53 -6.61
C GLN A 196 15.08 -5.62 -6.34
N LYS A 197 15.33 -6.85 -6.78
CA LYS A 197 14.45 -8.00 -6.50
C LYS A 197 14.36 -8.31 -5.00
N TRP A 198 15.48 -8.24 -4.27
CA TRP A 198 15.51 -8.45 -2.82
C TRP A 198 14.73 -7.36 -2.06
N VAL A 199 14.82 -6.11 -2.50
CA VAL A 199 14.06 -5.00 -1.94
C VAL A 199 12.57 -5.16 -2.24
N ALA A 200 12.20 -5.41 -3.50
CA ALA A 200 10.81 -5.54 -3.92
C ALA A 200 10.11 -6.78 -3.30
N THR A 201 10.86 -7.86 -3.09
CA THR A 201 10.33 -9.13 -2.57
C THR A 201 11.35 -9.78 -1.63
N PRO A 202 11.42 -9.36 -0.35
CA PRO A 202 12.43 -9.86 0.61
C PRO A 202 12.47 -11.38 0.76
N SER A 203 11.35 -12.06 0.55
CA SER A 203 11.26 -13.53 0.56
C SER A 203 12.03 -14.23 -0.56
N LEU A 204 12.45 -13.51 -1.61
CA LEU A 204 13.28 -14.02 -2.69
C LEU A 204 14.78 -13.79 -2.45
N ASN A 205 15.15 -13.05 -1.41
CA ASN A 205 16.54 -12.83 -1.06
C ASN A 205 17.14 -14.13 -0.51
N ARG A 206 18.08 -14.69 -1.24
CA ARG A 206 18.88 -15.86 -0.86
C ARG A 206 20.36 -15.51 -0.66
N GLY A 207 20.69 -14.20 -0.83
CA GLY A 207 22.06 -13.74 -0.77
C GLY A 207 22.87 -14.10 -2.02
N LEU A 208 24.18 -14.15 -1.84
CA LEU A 208 25.14 -14.43 -2.91
C LEU A 208 26.23 -15.38 -2.44
N ILE A 209 26.94 -15.95 -3.40
CA ILE A 209 28.13 -16.76 -3.18
C ILE A 209 29.34 -16.08 -3.81
N VAL A 210 30.47 -16.08 -3.09
CA VAL A 210 31.78 -15.60 -3.55
C VAL A 210 32.60 -16.79 -3.95
N ALA A 211 32.96 -16.89 -5.22
CA ALA A 211 33.61 -18.05 -5.78
C ALA A 211 34.55 -17.71 -6.94
N ASN A 212 35.61 -18.54 -7.09
CA ASN A 212 36.41 -18.64 -8.29
C ASN A 212 37.02 -20.06 -8.36
N LYS A 213 36.54 -20.88 -9.28
CA LYS A 213 36.96 -22.28 -9.43
C LYS A 213 38.39 -22.45 -9.93
N ASP A 214 38.89 -21.44 -10.65
CA ASP A 214 40.18 -21.53 -11.35
C ASP A 214 41.34 -20.94 -10.52
N ASN A 215 41.10 -20.61 -9.25
CA ASN A 215 42.07 -19.89 -8.43
C ASN A 215 42.41 -20.65 -7.16
N ASP A 216 43.69 -21.04 -7.02
CA ASP A 216 44.28 -21.69 -5.86
C ASP A 216 44.84 -20.70 -4.82
N ASN A 217 44.86 -19.40 -5.11
CA ASN A 217 45.30 -18.36 -4.19
C ASN A 217 44.13 -17.90 -3.33
N ARG A 218 44.02 -18.45 -2.14
CA ARG A 218 42.93 -18.29 -1.20
C ARG A 218 42.70 -16.82 -0.83
N LEU A 219 41.44 -16.36 -0.94
CA LEU A 219 40.93 -15.12 -0.35
C LEU A 219 40.34 -15.41 1.02
N GLU A 220 40.69 -14.65 2.06
CA GLU A 220 40.04 -14.72 3.36
C GLU A 220 39.48 -13.36 3.75
N ILE A 221 38.22 -13.34 4.25
CA ILE A 221 37.54 -12.15 4.74
C ILE A 221 37.04 -12.34 6.18
N ARG A 222 36.80 -11.26 6.89
CA ARG A 222 36.12 -11.27 8.20
C ARG A 222 34.62 -11.55 8.02
N SER A 223 34.05 -12.34 8.95
CA SER A 223 32.63 -12.68 8.98
C SER A 223 31.79 -11.73 9.82
N SER A 224 30.48 -11.96 9.89
CA SER A 224 29.55 -11.26 10.81
C SER A 224 29.79 -11.57 12.28
N GLU A 225 30.51 -12.67 12.61
CA GLU A 225 30.92 -13.06 13.98
C GLU A 225 32.19 -12.37 14.44
N TYR A 226 32.89 -11.67 13.54
CA TYR A 226 34.15 -11.02 13.92
C TYR A 226 33.94 -9.96 15.01
N SER A 227 34.81 -9.94 16.02
CA SER A 227 34.63 -9.11 17.22
C SER A 227 34.63 -7.61 16.93
N THR A 228 35.45 -7.16 15.96
CA THR A 228 35.48 -5.76 15.52
C THR A 228 34.36 -5.51 14.51
N LYS A 229 33.25 -4.96 14.98
CA LYS A 229 32.03 -4.78 14.17
C LYS A 229 32.25 -4.01 12.87
N SER A 230 33.12 -3.00 12.84
CA SER A 230 33.42 -2.21 11.63
C SER A 230 34.17 -3.00 10.55
N ALA A 231 34.68 -4.19 10.87
CA ALA A 231 35.35 -5.07 9.90
C ALA A 231 34.43 -6.17 9.33
N ARG A 232 33.18 -6.24 9.76
CA ARG A 232 32.18 -7.20 9.30
C ARG A 232 31.74 -6.90 7.88
N PRO A 233 31.22 -7.89 7.12
CA PRO A 233 30.67 -7.66 5.79
C PRO A 233 29.55 -6.62 5.81
N GLN A 234 29.52 -5.76 4.80
CA GLN A 234 28.58 -4.67 4.69
C GLN A 234 27.97 -4.63 3.29
N LEU A 235 26.66 -4.45 3.21
CA LEU A 235 25.94 -4.08 2.00
C LEU A 235 25.48 -2.63 2.12
N THR A 236 25.82 -1.80 1.15
CA THR A 236 25.29 -0.43 1.02
C THR A 236 24.37 -0.39 -0.17
N VAL A 237 23.14 0.09 0.03
CA VAL A 237 22.15 0.27 -1.03
C VAL A 237 21.78 1.74 -1.10
N VAL A 238 21.99 2.35 -2.25
CA VAL A 238 21.50 3.69 -2.57
C VAL A 238 20.20 3.53 -3.34
N TRP A 239 19.16 4.12 -2.83
CA TRP A 239 17.83 3.94 -3.36
C TRP A 239 17.05 5.26 -3.29
N GLU A 240 16.03 5.36 -4.09
CA GLU A 240 15.05 6.43 -3.98
C GLU A 240 13.66 5.86 -4.12
N LEU A 241 12.69 6.55 -3.60
CA LEU A 241 11.31 6.24 -3.98
C LEU A 241 11.05 6.75 -5.40
N PRO A 242 10.17 6.08 -6.15
CA PRO A 242 9.68 6.63 -7.41
C PRO A 242 9.30 8.10 -7.19
N SER A 243 9.78 8.98 -8.06
CA SER A 243 9.54 10.43 -7.94
C SER A 243 8.03 10.69 -7.86
N GLY A 244 7.57 11.06 -6.68
CA GLY A 244 6.16 11.21 -6.29
C GLY A 244 5.79 10.60 -4.94
N GLU A 245 6.70 9.84 -4.26
CA GLU A 245 6.42 9.24 -2.96
C GLU A 245 7.56 9.47 -1.98
N GLU A 246 7.33 10.35 -1.00
CA GLU A 246 8.14 10.47 0.21
C GLU A 246 7.78 9.32 1.18
N PRO A 247 8.76 8.59 1.79
CA PRO A 247 8.47 7.60 2.81
C PRO A 247 8.16 8.27 4.15
N GLY A 248 6.92 8.22 4.51
CA GLY A 248 6.48 8.40 5.89
C GLY A 248 6.54 9.82 6.45
N GLY A 249 5.41 10.49 6.49
CA GLY A 249 5.14 11.69 7.26
C GLY A 249 4.68 12.91 6.48
N GLY A 250 4.66 12.86 5.16
CA GLY A 250 3.91 13.84 4.37
C GLY A 250 2.46 13.38 4.26
N SER A 251 1.50 14.24 4.54
CA SER A 251 0.10 13.97 4.26
C SER A 251 -0.04 13.47 2.82
N PRO A 252 -0.76 12.35 2.56
CA PRO A 252 -0.98 11.85 1.21
C PRO A 252 -1.49 12.98 0.33
N GLN A 253 -0.80 13.24 -0.79
CA GLN A 253 -1.17 14.35 -1.66
C GLN A 253 -2.48 14.02 -2.39
N PRO A 254 -3.38 14.98 -2.52
CA PRO A 254 -4.58 14.83 -3.35
C PRO A 254 -4.19 14.41 -4.77
N GLY A 255 -4.94 13.48 -5.35
CA GLY A 255 -4.76 13.00 -6.71
C GLY A 255 -5.84 13.51 -7.65
N THR A 256 -5.53 13.47 -8.94
CA THR A 256 -6.48 13.64 -10.03
C THR A 256 -6.33 12.47 -10.97
N TYR A 257 -7.42 11.72 -11.19
CA TYR A 257 -7.40 10.44 -11.89
C TYR A 257 -8.13 10.56 -13.22
N ALA A 258 -7.40 10.40 -14.33
CA ALA A 258 -7.92 10.64 -15.66
C ALA A 258 -8.67 9.44 -16.26
N GLY A 259 -9.63 9.73 -17.16
CA GLY A 259 -10.35 8.74 -17.97
C GLY A 259 -11.69 8.27 -17.41
N THR A 260 -12.16 8.87 -16.34
CA THR A 260 -13.51 8.72 -15.78
C THR A 260 -13.81 9.88 -14.83
N CYS A 261 -15.09 10.25 -14.70
CA CYS A 261 -15.48 11.38 -13.84
C CYS A 261 -15.84 10.96 -12.42
N ASP A 262 -16.08 9.68 -12.16
CA ASP A 262 -16.76 9.28 -10.94
C ASP A 262 -15.86 8.40 -10.07
N GLY A 263 -15.82 8.76 -8.78
CA GLY A 263 -15.16 8.02 -7.73
C GLY A 263 -16.18 7.38 -6.78
N SER A 264 -17.17 6.63 -7.32
CA SER A 264 -18.34 6.16 -6.57
C SER A 264 -18.03 5.06 -5.56
N GLY A 265 -17.02 4.24 -5.79
CA GLY A 265 -16.62 3.18 -4.86
C GLY A 265 -15.15 2.83 -4.98
N GLY A 266 -14.56 2.31 -3.91
CA GLY A 266 -13.16 1.95 -3.96
C GLY A 266 -12.70 0.96 -2.90
N ALA A 267 -11.60 0.27 -3.19
CA ALA A 267 -10.91 -0.60 -2.23
C ALA A 267 -9.42 -0.66 -2.54
N TRP A 268 -8.58 -0.64 -1.50
CA TRP A 268 -7.14 -0.83 -1.67
C TRP A 268 -6.81 -2.21 -2.24
N ILE A 269 -5.95 -2.26 -3.25
CA ILE A 269 -5.33 -3.49 -3.79
C ILE A 269 -4.03 -3.78 -3.07
N ASP A 270 -3.20 -2.77 -2.93
CA ASP A 270 -1.94 -2.77 -2.19
C ASP A 270 -1.71 -1.37 -1.58
N ALA A 271 -0.54 -1.12 -0.99
CA ALA A 271 -0.23 0.15 -0.35
C ALA A 271 -0.26 1.36 -1.31
N ASN A 272 -0.15 1.13 -2.63
CA ASN A 272 -0.01 2.18 -3.64
C ASN A 272 -1.14 2.23 -4.65
N HIS A 273 -1.98 1.20 -4.70
CA HIS A 273 -3.01 1.08 -5.72
C HIS A 273 -4.37 0.78 -5.11
N PHE A 274 -5.38 1.44 -5.63
CA PHE A 274 -6.78 1.17 -5.29
C PHE A 274 -7.60 0.85 -6.53
N LEU A 275 -8.58 -0.01 -6.33
CA LEU A 275 -9.62 -0.30 -7.30
C LEU A 275 -10.70 0.77 -7.14
N ASN A 276 -11.12 1.36 -8.24
CA ASN A 276 -12.23 2.30 -8.33
C ASN A 276 -13.34 1.71 -9.17
N PHE A 277 -14.55 1.99 -8.76
CA PHE A 277 -15.78 1.71 -9.48
C PHE A 277 -16.47 3.03 -9.82
N ASN A 278 -17.19 3.03 -10.92
CA ASN A 278 -17.90 4.17 -11.49
C ASN A 278 -19.37 3.79 -11.69
N ASP A 279 -20.29 4.65 -11.34
CA ASP A 279 -21.73 4.41 -11.46
C ASP A 279 -22.22 4.40 -12.92
N GLU A 280 -21.62 5.21 -13.78
CA GLU A 280 -21.97 5.33 -15.20
C GLU A 280 -21.42 4.18 -16.08
N SER A 281 -20.41 3.40 -15.61
CA SER A 281 -19.80 2.34 -16.41
C SER A 281 -19.50 1.08 -15.60
N GLN A 282 -19.60 -0.10 -16.25
CA GLN A 282 -19.32 -1.38 -15.61
C GLN A 282 -17.84 -1.76 -15.67
N THR A 283 -16.96 -0.77 -15.56
CA THR A 283 -15.50 -0.98 -15.64
C THR A 283 -14.86 -0.75 -14.28
N ALA A 284 -14.26 -1.80 -13.74
CA ALA A 284 -13.35 -1.69 -12.61
C ALA A 284 -11.98 -1.15 -13.07
N ARG A 285 -11.47 -0.12 -12.44
CA ARG A 285 -10.21 0.55 -12.79
C ARG A 285 -9.26 0.56 -11.61
N ILE A 286 -8.01 0.22 -11.85
CA ILE A 286 -6.95 0.31 -10.83
C ILE A 286 -6.17 1.60 -11.07
N PHE A 287 -6.12 2.44 -10.05
CA PHE A 287 -5.34 3.67 -10.06
C PHE A 287 -4.20 3.60 -9.06
N ARG A 288 -3.12 4.31 -9.34
CA ARG A 288 -2.07 4.58 -8.37
C ARG A 288 -2.46 5.82 -7.56
N GLN A 289 -2.38 5.72 -6.22
CA GLN A 289 -2.68 6.85 -5.35
C GLN A 289 -1.79 8.06 -5.63
N GLY A 290 -2.33 9.28 -5.45
CA GLY A 290 -1.60 10.54 -5.64
C GLY A 290 -1.14 10.80 -7.08
N SER A 291 -1.54 9.99 -8.06
CA SER A 291 -1.16 10.18 -9.45
C SER A 291 -2.06 11.19 -10.16
N GLN A 292 -1.54 11.76 -11.25
CA GLN A 292 -2.32 12.55 -12.21
C GLN A 292 -2.40 11.80 -13.55
N ALA A 293 -2.76 10.54 -13.50
CA ALA A 293 -2.69 9.64 -14.64
C ALA A 293 -3.95 8.79 -14.79
N SER A 294 -4.08 8.19 -15.97
CA SER A 294 -5.12 7.18 -16.24
C SER A 294 -4.91 5.91 -15.43
N ALA A 295 -5.96 5.08 -15.37
CA ALA A 295 -5.88 3.78 -14.73
C ALA A 295 -4.71 2.95 -15.28
N VAL A 296 -3.96 2.32 -14.36
CA VAL A 296 -2.84 1.43 -14.72
C VAL A 296 -3.34 0.08 -15.24
N GLN A 297 -4.60 -0.25 -14.90
CA GLN A 297 -5.29 -1.45 -15.39
C GLN A 297 -6.81 -1.21 -15.35
N SER A 298 -7.56 -1.80 -16.28
CA SER A 298 -9.01 -1.75 -16.31
C SER A 298 -9.60 -3.10 -16.69
N LYS A 299 -10.79 -3.40 -16.18
CA LYS A 299 -11.55 -4.61 -16.52
C LYS A 299 -13.03 -4.30 -16.65
N GLU A 300 -13.58 -4.60 -17.81
CA GLU A 300 -15.02 -4.54 -18.08
C GLU A 300 -15.73 -5.75 -17.43
N LEU A 301 -16.87 -5.52 -16.77
CA LEU A 301 -17.55 -6.52 -15.94
C LEU A 301 -18.95 -6.91 -16.43
N SER A 302 -19.57 -6.21 -17.41
CA SER A 302 -20.96 -6.42 -17.83
C SER A 302 -21.28 -7.88 -18.12
N SER A 303 -20.45 -8.50 -18.95
CA SER A 303 -20.65 -9.91 -19.34
C SER A 303 -20.60 -10.86 -18.15
N ALA A 304 -19.65 -10.65 -17.23
CA ALA A 304 -19.49 -11.47 -16.03
C ALA A 304 -20.61 -11.25 -15.01
N LEU A 305 -21.22 -10.07 -15.00
CA LEU A 305 -22.38 -9.73 -14.17
C LEU A 305 -23.72 -10.14 -14.80
N GLY A 306 -23.71 -10.61 -16.05
CA GLY A 306 -24.91 -11.00 -16.77
C GLY A 306 -25.83 -9.82 -17.11
N ILE A 307 -25.24 -8.66 -17.43
CA ILE A 307 -25.97 -7.44 -17.84
C ILE A 307 -25.51 -7.01 -19.23
N SER A 308 -26.35 -6.24 -19.93
CA SER A 308 -25.99 -5.63 -21.20
C SER A 308 -24.90 -4.57 -20.99
N SER A 309 -23.96 -4.44 -21.92
CA SER A 309 -22.95 -3.37 -21.90
C SER A 309 -23.55 -1.96 -22.04
N SER A 310 -24.80 -1.87 -22.52
CA SER A 310 -25.57 -0.61 -22.59
C SER A 310 -26.46 -0.37 -21.37
N ALA A 311 -26.50 -1.31 -20.40
CA ALA A 311 -27.24 -1.15 -19.16
C ALA A 311 -26.30 -0.59 -18.09
N GLU A 312 -26.80 0.23 -17.24
CA GLU A 312 -26.10 0.79 -16.09
C GLU A 312 -26.26 -0.13 -14.88
N ALA A 313 -25.16 -0.52 -14.27
CA ALA A 313 -25.16 -1.30 -13.03
C ALA A 313 -25.23 -0.42 -11.79
N ASP A 314 -24.81 0.84 -11.88
CA ASP A 314 -24.88 1.80 -10.79
C ASP A 314 -24.05 1.31 -9.59
N PHE A 315 -22.72 1.15 -9.80
CA PHE A 315 -21.80 0.70 -8.74
C PHE A 315 -21.60 1.79 -7.71
N GLU A 316 -21.74 1.46 -6.43
CA GLU A 316 -21.78 2.45 -5.38
C GLU A 316 -20.64 2.34 -4.36
N ASP A 317 -20.36 1.15 -3.83
CA ASP A 317 -19.29 1.01 -2.85
C ASP A 317 -18.67 -0.38 -2.87
N ALA A 318 -17.45 -0.48 -2.28
CA ALA A 318 -16.68 -1.70 -2.25
C ALA A 318 -15.97 -1.93 -0.91
N ALA A 319 -15.93 -3.17 -0.46
CA ALA A 319 -15.29 -3.57 0.80
C ALA A 319 -14.38 -4.78 0.60
N ARG A 320 -13.15 -4.71 1.11
CA ARG A 320 -12.16 -5.78 0.97
C ARG A 320 -12.11 -6.69 2.19
N VAL A 321 -12.12 -8.01 1.95
CA VAL A 321 -11.87 -9.06 2.94
C VAL A 321 -10.77 -9.98 2.40
N GLY A 322 -9.58 -9.86 2.91
CA GLY A 322 -8.42 -10.59 2.39
C GLY A 322 -8.12 -10.24 0.92
N ASN A 323 -8.12 -11.24 0.05
CA ASN A 323 -7.91 -11.04 -1.40
C ASN A 323 -9.22 -10.84 -2.18
N ARG A 324 -10.36 -10.73 -1.49
CA ARG A 324 -11.68 -10.57 -2.09
C ARG A 324 -12.22 -9.17 -1.85
N ILE A 325 -12.71 -8.54 -2.92
CA ILE A 325 -13.38 -7.24 -2.87
C ILE A 325 -14.86 -7.48 -3.19
N TYR A 326 -15.72 -7.21 -2.23
CA TYR A 326 -17.18 -7.20 -2.39
C TYR A 326 -17.60 -5.85 -2.91
N VAL A 327 -18.59 -5.83 -3.80
CA VAL A 327 -19.12 -4.64 -4.42
C VAL A 327 -20.63 -4.66 -4.36
N THR A 328 -21.23 -3.54 -4.03
CA THR A 328 -22.67 -3.33 -4.10
C THR A 328 -23.01 -2.34 -5.21
N THR A 329 -24.17 -2.52 -5.79
CA THR A 329 -24.82 -1.54 -6.66
C THR A 329 -25.88 -0.79 -5.84
N SER A 330 -26.47 0.25 -6.40
CA SER A 330 -27.46 1.08 -5.69
C SER A 330 -28.70 0.34 -5.22
N HIS A 331 -29.06 -0.77 -5.84
CA HIS A 331 -30.35 -1.45 -5.63
C HIS A 331 -31.55 -0.48 -5.79
N ALA A 332 -31.39 0.51 -6.67
CA ALA A 332 -32.32 1.59 -6.86
C ALA A 332 -33.14 1.45 -8.14
N ARG A 333 -34.22 2.18 -8.18
CA ARG A 333 -34.97 2.48 -9.41
C ARG A 333 -34.24 3.59 -10.18
N ASN A 334 -34.62 3.82 -11.45
CA ASN A 334 -34.13 5.01 -12.15
C ASN A 334 -34.89 6.28 -11.69
N LYS A 335 -34.48 7.43 -12.23
CA LYS A 335 -35.12 8.75 -11.91
C LYS A 335 -36.61 8.81 -12.20
N ASP A 336 -37.11 7.95 -13.08
CA ASP A 336 -38.53 7.89 -13.46
C ASP A 336 -39.30 6.87 -12.59
N GLY A 337 -38.67 6.26 -11.61
CA GLY A 337 -39.25 5.27 -10.70
C GLY A 337 -39.41 3.89 -11.34
N GLU A 338 -38.73 3.60 -12.45
CA GLU A 338 -38.76 2.31 -13.11
C GLU A 338 -37.76 1.35 -12.46
N LEU A 339 -38.15 0.06 -12.35
CA LEU A 339 -37.28 -0.99 -11.82
C LEU A 339 -36.18 -1.34 -12.83
N GLN A 340 -34.93 -1.10 -12.46
CA GLN A 340 -33.74 -1.39 -13.27
C GLN A 340 -33.04 -2.62 -12.72
N THR A 341 -33.28 -3.80 -13.31
CA THR A 341 -32.75 -5.07 -12.79
C THR A 341 -31.21 -5.18 -12.88
N SER A 342 -30.56 -4.39 -13.73
CA SER A 342 -29.09 -4.26 -13.79
C SER A 342 -28.50 -3.67 -12.52
N ARG A 343 -29.23 -2.79 -11.84
CA ARG A 343 -28.81 -2.13 -10.60
C ARG A 343 -29.01 -2.97 -9.33
N TYR A 344 -29.47 -4.23 -9.44
CA TYR A 344 -29.66 -5.14 -8.30
C TYR A 344 -28.59 -6.21 -8.31
N LYS A 345 -27.35 -5.82 -8.08
CA LYS A 345 -26.20 -6.73 -8.04
C LYS A 345 -25.40 -6.54 -6.75
N PHE A 346 -25.08 -7.67 -6.16
CA PHE A 346 -24.07 -7.80 -5.11
C PHE A 346 -23.10 -8.87 -5.57
N PHE A 347 -21.82 -8.54 -5.72
CA PHE A 347 -20.85 -9.45 -6.28
C PHE A 347 -19.49 -9.32 -5.60
N ALA A 348 -18.55 -10.18 -5.96
CA ALA A 348 -17.19 -10.06 -5.48
C ALA A 348 -16.17 -10.34 -6.59
N LEU A 349 -15.02 -9.67 -6.46
CA LEU A 349 -13.82 -9.87 -7.25
C LEU A 349 -12.74 -10.54 -6.39
N ASP A 350 -12.17 -11.64 -6.85
CA ASP A 350 -10.93 -12.18 -6.31
C ASP A 350 -9.76 -11.49 -7.01
N VAL A 351 -8.87 -10.91 -6.21
CA VAL A 351 -7.68 -10.20 -6.67
C VAL A 351 -6.45 -11.07 -6.42
N SER A 352 -5.64 -11.29 -7.45
CA SER A 352 -4.39 -12.04 -7.34
C SER A 352 -3.32 -11.50 -8.28
N GLY A 353 -2.05 -11.78 -7.97
CA GLY A 353 -0.92 -11.18 -8.69
C GLY A 353 -0.63 -9.76 -8.24
N THR A 354 0.15 -9.02 -9.01
CA THR A 354 0.62 -7.67 -8.71
C THR A 354 0.23 -6.70 -9.81
N VAL A 355 -0.06 -5.45 -9.46
CA VAL A 355 -0.28 -4.36 -10.42
C VAL A 355 1.04 -4.12 -11.19
N PRO A 356 1.00 -3.86 -12.53
CA PRO A 356 -0.19 -3.60 -13.37
C PRO A 356 -0.80 -4.86 -14.04
N SER A 357 -0.43 -6.05 -13.63
CA SER A 357 -0.91 -7.32 -14.21
C SER A 357 -1.75 -8.13 -13.22
N ALA A 358 -2.40 -7.47 -12.27
CA ALA A 358 -3.26 -8.12 -11.30
C ALA A 358 -4.45 -8.82 -11.99
N SER A 359 -4.75 -10.04 -11.55
CA SER A 359 -5.93 -10.75 -12.00
C SER A 359 -7.13 -10.33 -11.16
N LEU A 360 -8.16 -9.82 -11.82
CA LEU A 360 -9.46 -9.49 -11.22
C LEU A 360 -10.47 -10.52 -11.75
N GLN A 361 -10.92 -11.46 -10.94
CA GLN A 361 -11.87 -12.49 -11.34
C GLN A 361 -13.18 -12.36 -10.56
N ILE A 362 -14.33 -12.39 -11.26
CA ILE A 362 -15.62 -12.45 -10.57
C ILE A 362 -15.70 -13.79 -9.80
N ALA A 363 -15.80 -13.69 -8.47
CA ALA A 363 -15.94 -14.84 -7.57
C ALA A 363 -17.39 -15.34 -7.50
N GLY A 364 -18.34 -14.47 -7.80
CA GLY A 364 -19.77 -14.78 -7.85
C GLY A 364 -20.62 -13.53 -7.81
N VAL A 365 -21.91 -13.69 -8.12
CA VAL A 365 -22.91 -12.61 -8.26
C VAL A 365 -24.23 -13.03 -7.64
N SER A 366 -24.87 -12.15 -6.88
CA SER A 366 -26.24 -12.27 -6.41
C SER A 366 -27.08 -11.08 -6.87
N SER A 367 -28.32 -11.34 -7.30
CA SER A 367 -29.33 -10.29 -7.59
C SER A 367 -30.46 -10.27 -6.56
N ASN A 368 -30.27 -10.96 -5.42
CA ASN A 368 -31.33 -11.15 -4.45
C ASN A 368 -31.05 -10.43 -3.10
N LEU A 369 -29.97 -9.66 -2.96
CA LEU A 369 -29.60 -9.06 -1.66
C LEU A 369 -30.76 -8.29 -1.02
N LEU A 370 -31.34 -7.33 -1.72
CA LEU A 370 -32.48 -6.55 -1.21
C LEU A 370 -33.73 -7.40 -1.05
N LYS A 371 -34.03 -8.31 -1.97
CA LYS A 371 -35.17 -9.23 -1.88
C LYS A 371 -35.08 -10.13 -0.63
N ASP A 372 -33.88 -10.65 -0.33
CA ASP A 372 -33.64 -11.47 0.86
C ASP A 372 -33.74 -10.63 2.13
N MET A 373 -33.36 -9.34 2.07
CA MET A 373 -33.46 -8.40 3.20
C MET A 373 -34.92 -8.11 3.60
N LEU A 374 -35.84 -8.14 2.64
CA LEU A 374 -37.27 -7.96 2.91
C LEU A 374 -37.93 -9.16 3.59
N ASN A 375 -37.27 -10.30 3.70
CA ASN A 375 -37.80 -11.48 4.36
C ASN A 375 -37.29 -11.59 5.81
N PRO A 376 -38.15 -11.39 6.83
CA PRO A 376 -37.72 -11.45 8.23
C PRO A 376 -37.12 -12.79 8.66
N ALA A 377 -37.41 -13.90 7.95
CA ALA A 377 -36.82 -15.21 8.24
C ALA A 377 -35.30 -15.29 7.90
N ASN A 378 -34.77 -14.32 7.19
CA ASN A 378 -33.34 -14.23 6.87
C ASN A 378 -32.55 -13.39 7.88
N TRP A 379 -33.16 -12.96 8.98
CA TRP A 379 -32.54 -12.13 10.00
C TRP A 379 -32.34 -12.89 11.31
N LEU A 380 -31.22 -12.66 11.96
CA LEU A 380 -30.99 -13.15 13.33
C LEU A 380 -31.76 -12.29 14.34
N GLN A 381 -31.85 -10.99 14.11
CA GLN A 381 -32.58 -10.02 14.91
C GLN A 381 -33.38 -9.11 13.95
N PRO A 382 -34.57 -9.56 13.51
CA PRO A 382 -35.36 -8.80 12.55
C PRO A 382 -35.92 -7.51 13.16
N ASP A 383 -35.68 -6.40 12.48
CA ASP A 383 -36.36 -5.13 12.78
C ASP A 383 -37.56 -4.97 11.82
N ALA A 384 -38.74 -5.24 12.34
CA ALA A 384 -39.96 -5.20 11.55
C ALA A 384 -40.25 -3.80 10.94
N SER A 385 -39.83 -2.72 11.62
CA SER A 385 -40.03 -1.36 11.14
C SER A 385 -39.12 -1.02 9.96
N VAL A 386 -37.84 -1.44 10.04
CA VAL A 386 -36.90 -1.29 8.94
C VAL A 386 -37.30 -2.13 7.73
N ILE A 387 -37.67 -3.38 7.95
CA ILE A 387 -38.11 -4.29 6.87
C ILE A 387 -39.34 -3.72 6.16
N ALA A 388 -40.36 -3.28 6.91
CA ALA A 388 -41.57 -2.68 6.34
C ALA A 388 -41.25 -1.39 5.57
N LEU A 389 -40.35 -0.56 6.09
CA LEU A 389 -39.91 0.66 5.42
C LEU A 389 -39.20 0.35 4.09
N LEU A 390 -38.24 -0.59 4.09
CA LEU A 390 -37.53 -1.02 2.87
C LEU A 390 -38.48 -1.64 1.85
N GLU A 391 -39.47 -2.43 2.26
CA GLU A 391 -40.51 -2.98 1.39
C GLU A 391 -41.36 -1.86 0.76
N ALA A 392 -41.82 -0.90 1.57
CA ALA A 392 -42.60 0.25 1.09
C ALA A 392 -41.82 1.13 0.10
N ARG A 393 -40.49 1.23 0.26
CA ARG A 393 -39.63 2.10 -0.54
C ARG A 393 -38.99 1.39 -1.74
N SER A 394 -38.96 0.07 -1.78
CA SER A 394 -38.46 -0.72 -2.93
C SER A 394 -39.58 -1.16 -3.87
N GLN A 395 -40.71 -1.66 -3.34
CA GLN A 395 -41.87 -2.19 -4.09
C GLN A 395 -41.44 -3.09 -5.27
N LEU A 396 -40.55 -4.07 -5.03
CA LEU A 396 -39.87 -4.88 -6.05
C LEU A 396 -40.81 -5.62 -7.03
N SER A 397 -42.07 -5.80 -6.66
CA SER A 397 -43.08 -6.45 -7.51
C SER A 397 -43.66 -5.54 -8.61
N LYS A 398 -43.40 -4.23 -8.56
CA LYS A 398 -43.94 -3.26 -9.50
C LYS A 398 -42.89 -2.76 -10.47
N ALA A 399 -43.21 -2.72 -11.77
CA ALA A 399 -42.29 -2.25 -12.80
C ALA A 399 -41.96 -0.76 -12.63
N THR A 400 -42.97 0.07 -12.38
CA THR A 400 -42.81 1.52 -12.18
C THR A 400 -43.59 1.99 -10.96
N VAL A 401 -43.00 2.83 -10.16
CA VAL A 401 -43.61 3.48 -8.99
C VAL A 401 -43.17 4.94 -8.96
N ALA A 402 -44.08 5.86 -9.19
CA ALA A 402 -43.79 7.30 -9.09
C ALA A 402 -43.31 7.65 -7.66
N ASN A 403 -42.41 8.58 -7.55
CA ASN A 403 -41.82 9.06 -6.29
C ASN A 403 -40.99 8.05 -5.50
N LEU A 404 -40.51 6.98 -6.16
CA LEU A 404 -39.53 6.05 -5.59
C LEU A 404 -38.17 6.09 -6.33
N ALA A 405 -37.83 7.24 -6.90
CA ALA A 405 -36.49 7.51 -7.41
C ALA A 405 -35.47 7.55 -6.26
N PRO A 406 -34.19 7.25 -6.51
CA PRO A 406 -33.14 7.13 -5.48
C PRO A 406 -33.01 8.36 -4.58
N LYS A 407 -33.06 9.54 -5.16
CA LYS A 407 -32.88 10.83 -4.47
C LYS A 407 -34.20 11.45 -3.96
N GLU A 408 -35.31 10.74 -4.06
CA GLU A 408 -36.63 11.20 -3.53
C GLU A 408 -37.01 10.38 -2.30
N GLN A 409 -37.57 9.20 -2.54
CA GLN A 409 -38.10 8.33 -1.48
C GLN A 409 -37.77 6.86 -1.67
N GLY A 410 -37.08 6.50 -2.76
CA GLY A 410 -36.73 5.13 -3.12
C GLY A 410 -35.59 4.54 -2.27
N VAL A 411 -35.32 3.25 -2.46
CA VAL A 411 -34.12 2.62 -1.89
C VAL A 411 -32.91 3.07 -2.68
N ASN A 412 -31.83 3.42 -1.96
CA ASN A 412 -30.50 3.61 -2.52
C ASN A 412 -29.44 3.15 -1.52
N ILE A 413 -28.63 2.16 -1.88
CA ILE A 413 -27.50 1.66 -1.11
C ILE A 413 -26.25 2.36 -1.62
N GLU A 414 -25.54 3.09 -0.76
CA GLU A 414 -24.31 3.79 -1.12
C GLU A 414 -23.17 3.54 -0.12
N GLY A 415 -23.27 2.53 0.76
CA GLY A 415 -22.19 2.20 1.69
C GLY A 415 -21.97 0.72 1.86
N LEU A 416 -20.70 0.31 1.89
CA LEU A 416 -20.29 -1.07 2.16
C LEU A 416 -19.00 -1.10 2.97
N ALA A 417 -19.03 -1.64 4.18
CA ALA A 417 -17.84 -1.77 5.02
C ALA A 417 -17.65 -3.22 5.48
N ALA A 418 -16.43 -3.74 5.39
CA ALA A 418 -16.07 -5.05 5.94
C ALA A 418 -15.57 -4.86 7.38
N VAL A 419 -16.22 -5.52 8.33
CA VAL A 419 -15.80 -5.47 9.75
C VAL A 419 -14.97 -6.72 10.12
N PRO A 420 -14.17 -6.66 11.20
CA PRO A 420 -13.26 -7.77 11.58
C PRO A 420 -13.93 -9.13 11.78
N SER A 421 -15.23 -9.17 12.08
CA SER A 421 -15.99 -10.43 12.18
C SER A 421 -16.17 -11.16 10.85
N GLY A 422 -15.82 -10.53 9.72
CA GLY A 422 -16.06 -11.03 8.36
C GLY A 422 -17.47 -10.72 7.84
N ALA A 423 -18.31 -10.06 8.63
CA ALA A 423 -19.58 -9.51 8.16
C ALA A 423 -19.36 -8.23 7.34
N LEU A 424 -20.33 -7.90 6.48
CA LEU A 424 -20.39 -6.62 5.80
C LEU A 424 -21.50 -5.75 6.38
N LEU A 425 -21.25 -4.47 6.49
CA LEU A 425 -22.25 -3.46 6.81
C LEU A 425 -22.72 -2.82 5.51
N VAL A 426 -24.01 -2.83 5.27
CA VAL A 426 -24.67 -2.26 4.08
C VAL A 426 -25.37 -0.98 4.50
N GLY A 427 -24.92 0.15 4.00
CA GLY A 427 -25.42 1.50 4.36
C GLY A 427 -26.35 2.07 3.31
N PHE A 428 -27.40 2.74 3.77
CA PHE A 428 -28.41 3.33 2.90
C PHE A 428 -28.29 4.86 2.89
N ARG A 429 -28.23 5.44 1.69
CA ARG A 429 -28.53 6.85 1.52
C ARG A 429 -30.00 7.11 1.76
N ASN A 430 -30.85 6.29 1.17
CA ASN A 430 -32.31 6.27 1.30
C ASN A 430 -32.82 4.83 1.43
N PRO A 431 -33.94 4.57 2.16
CA PRO A 431 -34.70 5.52 2.98
C PRO A 431 -34.01 5.76 4.33
N GLN A 432 -34.41 6.83 4.99
CA GLN A 432 -34.11 7.07 6.40
C GLN A 432 -35.25 6.59 7.31
N SER A 433 -34.92 6.12 8.50
CA SER A 433 -35.87 5.84 9.57
C SER A 433 -35.96 7.05 10.50
N GLY A 434 -36.96 7.90 10.28
CA GLY A 434 -37.00 9.24 10.87
C GLY A 434 -35.86 10.09 10.32
N SER A 435 -34.96 10.54 11.19
CA SER A 435 -33.74 11.28 10.81
C SER A 435 -32.46 10.43 10.89
N ASN A 436 -32.61 9.13 11.03
CA ASN A 436 -31.47 8.23 11.16
C ASN A 436 -31.23 7.48 9.85
N ALA A 437 -29.97 7.37 9.46
CA ALA A 437 -29.53 6.50 8.40
C ALA A 437 -29.68 5.03 8.83
N ILE A 438 -29.96 4.15 7.88
CA ILE A 438 -30.08 2.71 8.10
C ILE A 438 -28.78 2.04 7.68
N ILE A 439 -28.22 1.19 8.54
CA ILE A 439 -27.11 0.29 8.23
C ILE A 439 -27.53 -1.11 8.61
N VAL A 440 -27.34 -2.10 7.71
CA VAL A 440 -27.73 -3.50 7.92
C VAL A 440 -26.51 -4.39 7.90
N SER A 441 -26.39 -5.29 8.88
CA SER A 441 -25.30 -6.27 8.93
C SER A 441 -25.62 -7.50 8.07
N LEU A 442 -24.80 -7.77 7.05
CA LEU A 442 -24.81 -8.99 6.22
C LEU A 442 -23.79 -9.98 6.78
N THR A 443 -24.23 -11.14 7.28
CA THR A 443 -23.38 -12.07 8.06
C THR A 443 -22.72 -13.17 7.23
N ASN A 444 -23.20 -13.44 6.01
CA ASN A 444 -22.72 -14.53 5.16
C ASN A 444 -22.34 -14.12 3.72
N PRO A 445 -21.59 -13.02 3.50
CA PRO A 445 -21.38 -12.46 2.17
C PRO A 445 -20.74 -13.46 1.19
N ALA A 446 -19.82 -14.28 1.65
CA ALA A 446 -19.16 -15.29 0.83
C ALA A 446 -20.13 -16.38 0.30
N ALA A 447 -21.14 -16.74 1.05
CA ALA A 447 -22.17 -17.70 0.63
C ALA A 447 -23.16 -17.04 -0.35
N VAL A 448 -23.49 -15.76 -0.15
CA VAL A 448 -24.44 -15.01 -0.99
C VAL A 448 -23.97 -14.95 -2.45
N ILE A 449 -22.71 -14.64 -2.68
CA ILE A 449 -22.17 -14.56 -4.05
C ILE A 449 -22.12 -15.91 -4.76
N THR A 450 -22.18 -17.02 -4.00
CA THR A 450 -22.21 -18.39 -4.55
C THR A 450 -23.64 -18.95 -4.63
N GLY A 451 -24.67 -18.11 -4.41
CA GLY A 451 -26.08 -18.46 -4.62
C GLY A 451 -26.87 -18.81 -3.35
N ALA A 452 -26.27 -18.76 -2.15
CA ALA A 452 -27.04 -18.87 -0.92
C ALA A 452 -27.89 -17.62 -0.67
N ARG A 453 -28.93 -17.77 0.15
CA ARG A 453 -29.72 -16.62 0.62
C ARG A 453 -28.87 -15.76 1.55
N ALA A 454 -29.02 -14.44 1.43
CA ALA A 454 -28.41 -13.50 2.34
C ALA A 454 -28.98 -13.68 3.75
N GLN A 455 -28.10 -13.68 4.76
CA GLN A 455 -28.44 -13.73 6.18
C GLN A 455 -28.03 -12.41 6.83
N PHE A 456 -28.94 -11.79 7.54
CA PHE A 456 -28.72 -10.49 8.17
C PHE A 456 -28.64 -10.63 9.69
N GLY A 457 -27.75 -9.87 10.33
CA GLY A 457 -27.64 -9.77 11.77
C GLY A 457 -28.75 -8.92 12.35
N GLN A 458 -28.53 -7.62 12.36
CA GLN A 458 -29.46 -6.59 12.83
C GLN A 458 -29.38 -5.34 11.95
N ALA A 459 -30.37 -4.46 12.10
CA ALA A 459 -30.33 -3.09 11.58
C ALA A 459 -29.83 -2.13 12.66
N PHE A 460 -29.02 -1.16 12.25
CA PHE A 460 -28.59 -0.05 13.09
C PHE A 460 -29.22 1.25 12.57
N LEU A 461 -29.80 2.01 13.46
CA LEU A 461 -30.35 3.34 13.18
C LEU A 461 -29.32 4.38 13.65
N VAL A 462 -28.55 4.91 12.71
CA VAL A 462 -27.36 5.71 12.98
C VAL A 462 -27.67 7.19 12.76
N ASN A 463 -27.51 8.00 13.82
CA ASN A 463 -27.77 9.44 13.71
C ASN A 463 -26.57 10.16 13.05
N LEU A 464 -26.75 10.53 11.79
CA LEU A 464 -25.80 11.30 10.99
C LEU A 464 -26.27 12.76 10.78
N GLY A 465 -27.06 13.29 11.71
CA GLY A 465 -27.58 14.65 11.60
C GLY A 465 -28.66 14.82 10.52
N GLY A 466 -29.42 13.77 10.22
CA GLY A 466 -30.46 13.78 9.17
C GLY A 466 -29.92 13.51 7.77
N GLN A 467 -28.65 13.08 7.65
CA GLN A 467 -28.02 12.77 6.39
C GLN A 467 -28.06 11.26 6.10
N GLY A 468 -27.98 10.90 4.82
CA GLY A 468 -27.82 9.51 4.36
C GLY A 468 -26.34 9.09 4.30
N VAL A 469 -26.11 7.78 4.19
CA VAL A 469 -24.77 7.23 3.93
C VAL A 469 -24.39 7.49 2.48
N ARG A 470 -23.13 7.91 2.24
CA ARG A 470 -22.54 8.15 0.91
C ARG A 470 -21.34 7.23 0.65
N GLY A 471 -20.83 6.58 1.65
CA GLY A 471 -19.73 5.63 1.59
C GLY A 471 -19.35 5.17 2.98
N MET A 472 -18.79 3.96 3.09
CA MET A 472 -18.36 3.41 4.38
C MET A 472 -17.10 2.56 4.22
N ALA A 473 -16.20 2.63 5.20
CA ALA A 473 -15.09 1.71 5.28
C ALA A 473 -14.70 1.41 6.74
N TRP A 474 -14.22 0.21 6.99
CA TRP A 474 -13.56 -0.12 8.25
C TRP A 474 -12.14 0.45 8.26
N SER A 475 -11.80 1.15 9.32
CA SER A 475 -10.44 1.63 9.55
C SER A 475 -9.79 0.81 10.66
N GLU A 476 -8.75 0.07 10.30
CA GLU A 476 -7.98 -0.73 11.25
C GLU A 476 -7.24 0.16 12.26
N ALA A 477 -6.69 1.29 11.80
CA ALA A 477 -6.01 2.26 12.67
C ALA A 477 -6.93 2.86 13.75
N HIS A 478 -8.22 3.00 13.46
CA HIS A 478 -9.20 3.59 14.39
C HIS A 478 -10.09 2.55 15.07
N GLN A 479 -9.98 1.27 14.70
CA GLN A 479 -10.86 0.18 15.15
C GLN A 479 -12.35 0.60 15.07
N ALA A 480 -12.73 1.21 13.94
CA ALA A 480 -14.04 1.83 13.75
C ALA A 480 -14.45 1.83 12.27
N VAL A 481 -15.74 1.93 12.05
CA VAL A 481 -16.32 2.23 10.74
C VAL A 481 -16.26 3.75 10.52
N LEU A 482 -15.63 4.17 9.44
CA LEU A 482 -15.72 5.53 8.94
C LEU A 482 -16.92 5.61 8.01
N ILE A 483 -17.75 6.64 8.19
CA ILE A 483 -18.97 6.86 7.42
C ILE A 483 -18.89 8.24 6.78
N LEU A 484 -19.00 8.27 5.48
CA LEU A 484 -19.26 9.48 4.72
C LEU A 484 -20.77 9.72 4.68
N SER A 485 -21.22 10.90 5.05
CA SER A 485 -22.62 11.25 4.99
C SER A 485 -22.87 12.49 4.15
N GLY A 486 -24.05 12.57 3.58
CA GLY A 486 -24.46 13.69 2.77
C GLY A 486 -25.97 13.76 2.60
N PRO A 487 -26.47 14.68 1.75
CA PRO A 487 -27.88 14.79 1.47
C PRO A 487 -28.48 13.49 0.99
N HIS A 488 -29.64 13.17 1.47
CA HIS A 488 -30.43 12.03 1.01
C HIS A 488 -31.33 12.38 -0.19
N ASP A 489 -31.44 13.66 -0.53
CA ASP A 489 -32.17 14.22 -1.65
C ASP A 489 -31.21 14.81 -2.71
N GLU A 490 -31.75 15.68 -3.59
CA GLU A 490 -30.96 16.35 -4.63
C GLU A 490 -30.21 17.61 -4.15
N SER A 491 -30.26 17.94 -2.86
CA SER A 491 -29.53 19.08 -2.33
C SER A 491 -28.03 18.89 -2.33
N ASN A 492 -27.29 19.98 -2.44
CA ASN A 492 -25.82 19.98 -2.51
C ASN A 492 -25.24 20.25 -1.10
N GLY A 493 -24.86 19.17 -0.39
CA GLY A 493 -24.24 19.27 0.92
C GLY A 493 -25.15 19.78 2.06
N PRO A 494 -24.66 19.92 3.26
CA PRO A 494 -23.27 19.61 3.68
C PRO A 494 -22.93 18.13 3.66
N PHE A 495 -21.63 17.83 3.57
CA PHE A 495 -21.09 16.48 3.73
C PHE A 495 -20.31 16.39 5.03
N ALA A 496 -20.20 15.19 5.60
CA ALA A 496 -19.43 14.98 6.82
C ALA A 496 -18.80 13.59 6.89
N LEU A 497 -17.65 13.52 7.56
CA LEU A 497 -17.00 12.27 7.95
C LEU A 497 -17.33 11.97 9.40
N TRP A 498 -17.70 10.71 9.68
CA TRP A 498 -18.05 10.22 11.01
C TRP A 498 -17.22 8.99 11.35
N LYS A 499 -16.99 8.78 12.64
CA LYS A 499 -16.39 7.57 13.23
C LYS A 499 -17.43 6.87 14.09
N TRP A 500 -17.66 5.57 13.85
CA TRP A 500 -18.63 4.75 14.57
C TRP A 500 -18.06 3.38 14.89
N GLY A 501 -18.28 2.84 16.10
CA GLY A 501 -17.74 1.54 16.52
C GLY A 501 -18.28 0.33 15.75
N GLY A 502 -19.32 0.49 14.93
CA GLY A 502 -19.88 -0.61 14.13
C GLY A 502 -20.87 -1.49 14.89
N ASP A 503 -21.35 -1.06 16.05
CA ASP A 503 -22.27 -1.79 16.91
C ASP A 503 -23.37 -0.90 17.52
N ALA A 504 -24.39 -1.51 18.14
CA ALA A 504 -25.52 -0.81 18.71
C ALA A 504 -25.18 -0.02 20.00
N SER A 505 -24.05 -0.29 20.64
CA SER A 505 -23.64 0.37 21.88
C SER A 505 -22.87 1.66 21.64
N SER A 506 -22.31 1.81 20.44
CA SER A 506 -21.52 2.99 20.06
C SER A 506 -22.36 4.07 19.38
N VAL A 507 -22.03 5.32 19.67
CA VAL A 507 -22.66 6.49 19.06
C VAL A 507 -21.72 7.07 18.01
N PRO A 508 -22.17 7.34 16.78
CA PRO A 508 -21.32 7.95 15.77
C PRO A 508 -20.84 9.33 16.20
N GLN A 509 -19.57 9.57 16.01
CA GLN A 509 -18.93 10.85 16.30
C GLN A 509 -18.55 11.55 15.01
N LYS A 510 -18.99 12.81 14.86
CA LYS A 510 -18.63 13.62 13.69
C LYS A 510 -17.15 13.99 13.80
N VAL A 511 -16.36 13.59 12.80
CA VAL A 511 -14.94 13.89 12.72
C VAL A 511 -14.73 15.29 12.15
N LEU A 512 -15.33 15.54 10.98
CA LEU A 512 -15.23 16.84 10.31
C LEU A 512 -16.40 17.06 9.33
N THR A 513 -16.59 18.31 8.95
CA THR A 513 -17.44 18.69 7.82
C THR A 513 -16.55 18.79 6.58
N LEU A 514 -16.98 18.16 5.49
CA LEU A 514 -16.26 18.16 4.22
C LEU A 514 -16.76 19.27 3.32
N THR A 515 -15.82 19.92 2.64
CA THR A 515 -16.11 20.84 1.53
C THR A 515 -15.73 20.11 0.25
N ALA A 516 -16.72 19.84 -0.59
CA ALA A 516 -16.49 19.27 -1.91
C ALA A 516 -16.06 20.37 -2.91
N PRO A 517 -15.29 20.04 -3.95
CA PRO A 517 -15.13 20.90 -5.11
C PRO A 517 -16.49 21.31 -5.69
N SER A 518 -16.55 22.43 -6.42
CA SER A 518 -17.81 22.86 -7.05
C SER A 518 -18.36 21.78 -7.99
N ASP A 519 -19.65 21.58 -7.94
CA ASP A 519 -20.39 20.62 -8.76
C ASP A 519 -19.86 19.18 -8.65
N SER A 520 -19.43 18.79 -7.44
CA SER A 520 -18.98 17.44 -7.11
C SER A 520 -19.56 16.95 -5.78
N ALA A 521 -19.49 15.65 -5.56
CA ALA A 521 -19.92 15.02 -4.31
C ALA A 521 -18.88 14.01 -3.82
N PRO A 522 -18.56 13.95 -2.52
CA PRO A 522 -17.74 12.89 -1.98
C PRO A 522 -18.55 11.59 -1.89
N GLU A 523 -18.02 10.48 -2.39
CA GLU A 523 -18.75 9.21 -2.51
C GLU A 523 -18.02 7.96 -2.04
N ALA A 524 -16.69 7.91 -2.05
CA ALA A 524 -15.97 6.76 -1.55
C ALA A 524 -14.95 7.12 -0.46
N ILE A 525 -14.73 6.16 0.46
CA ILE A 525 -13.75 6.28 1.55
C ILE A 525 -12.73 5.16 1.46
N LEU A 526 -11.46 5.53 1.49
CA LEU A 526 -10.33 4.61 1.50
C LEU A 526 -9.44 4.92 2.72
N PRO A 527 -9.65 4.28 3.89
CA PRO A 527 -8.73 4.42 5.02
C PRO A 527 -7.33 4.04 4.59
N THR A 528 -6.38 4.95 4.76
CA THR A 528 -4.99 4.69 4.38
C THR A 528 -4.40 3.67 5.37
N PRO A 529 -3.86 2.54 4.90
CA PRO A 529 -3.29 1.54 5.79
C PRO A 529 -2.22 2.15 6.73
N ASP A 530 -2.25 1.73 8.00
CA ASP A 530 -1.26 2.09 9.03
C ASP A 530 -1.12 3.59 9.34
N THR A 531 -2.08 4.41 8.92
CA THR A 531 -2.10 5.86 9.19
C THR A 531 -3.41 6.30 9.84
N ASN A 532 -3.42 7.54 10.38
CA ASN A 532 -4.65 8.20 10.85
C ASN A 532 -5.36 8.99 9.75
N GLU A 533 -5.11 8.68 8.50
CA GLU A 533 -5.63 9.43 7.36
C GLU A 533 -6.60 8.59 6.54
N VAL A 534 -7.50 9.27 5.88
CA VAL A 534 -8.46 8.67 4.97
C VAL A 534 -8.49 9.45 3.66
N ARG A 535 -8.48 8.73 2.56
CA ARG A 535 -8.68 9.26 1.21
C ARG A 535 -10.16 9.24 0.90
N ILE A 536 -10.69 10.36 0.42
CA ILE A 536 -12.10 10.53 0.04
C ILE A 536 -12.12 10.84 -1.45
N LEU A 537 -12.77 9.99 -2.23
CA LEU A 537 -12.93 10.17 -3.67
C LEU A 537 -14.20 10.99 -3.95
N PHE A 538 -14.13 11.82 -5.00
CA PHE A 538 -15.26 12.65 -5.43
C PHE A 538 -15.84 12.15 -6.75
N ASP A 539 -17.17 12.10 -6.82
CA ASP A 539 -17.88 12.14 -8.10
C ASP A 539 -17.77 13.55 -8.67
N MET A 540 -17.20 13.66 -9.87
CA MET A 540 -17.01 14.89 -10.63
C MET A 540 -17.92 14.92 -11.88
N GLY A 541 -18.89 14.01 -12.01
CA GLY A 541 -19.71 13.86 -13.20
C GLY A 541 -20.44 15.13 -13.62
N SER A 542 -20.85 15.96 -12.66
CA SER A 542 -21.49 17.27 -12.90
C SER A 542 -20.52 18.45 -13.01
N HIS A 543 -19.21 18.23 -12.76
CA HIS A 543 -18.18 19.27 -12.86
C HIS A 543 -17.98 19.73 -14.30
N LEU A 544 -17.82 21.05 -14.50
CA LEU A 544 -17.67 21.61 -15.83
C LEU A 544 -16.23 21.59 -16.29
N ILE A 545 -15.96 20.97 -17.45
CA ILE A 545 -14.69 20.96 -18.17
C ILE A 545 -14.90 21.73 -19.47
N ASP A 546 -14.26 22.90 -19.60
CA ASP A 546 -14.40 23.77 -20.78
C ASP A 546 -15.85 24.12 -21.15
N GLY A 547 -16.75 24.14 -20.16
CA GLY A 547 -18.17 24.48 -20.33
C GLY A 547 -19.08 23.28 -20.61
N GLU A 548 -18.57 22.07 -20.64
CA GLU A 548 -19.30 20.80 -20.77
C GLU A 548 -19.20 20.01 -19.45
N VAL A 549 -20.26 19.31 -19.04
CA VAL A 549 -20.19 18.48 -17.84
C VAL A 549 -19.24 17.29 -18.06
N CYS A 550 -18.47 16.95 -17.03
CA CYS A 550 -17.40 15.95 -17.13
C CYS A 550 -17.85 14.64 -17.77
N LYS A 551 -19.01 14.12 -17.41
CA LYS A 551 -19.53 12.85 -17.96
C LYS A 551 -19.85 12.89 -19.45
N ASP A 552 -20.13 14.06 -20.02
CA ASP A 552 -20.41 14.27 -21.43
C ASP A 552 -19.14 14.68 -22.21
N ALA A 553 -18.06 15.06 -21.50
CA ALA A 553 -16.79 15.44 -22.10
C ALA A 553 -16.06 14.22 -22.69
N PRO A 554 -15.14 14.43 -23.67
CA PRO A 554 -14.31 13.34 -24.19
C PRO A 554 -13.55 12.63 -23.07
N SER A 555 -13.46 11.31 -23.13
CA SER A 555 -12.80 10.50 -22.09
C SER A 555 -11.34 10.90 -21.79
N SER A 556 -10.66 11.53 -22.76
CA SER A 556 -9.32 12.09 -22.57
C SER A 556 -9.28 13.32 -21.66
N SER A 557 -10.41 13.98 -21.46
CA SER A 557 -10.55 15.16 -20.58
C SER A 557 -11.24 14.82 -19.26
N GLN A 558 -11.89 13.66 -19.17
CA GLN A 558 -12.56 13.19 -17.96
C GLN A 558 -11.59 12.94 -16.82
N PHE A 559 -11.98 13.32 -15.61
CA PHE A 559 -11.22 13.03 -14.40
C PHE A 559 -12.11 13.02 -13.15
N PHE A 560 -11.71 12.28 -12.13
CA PHE A 560 -12.17 12.49 -10.76
C PHE A 560 -11.00 12.88 -9.87
N SER A 561 -11.28 13.40 -8.69
CA SER A 561 -10.27 13.83 -7.72
C SER A 561 -10.49 13.19 -6.36
N ASP A 562 -9.50 13.34 -5.50
CA ASP A 562 -9.62 12.98 -4.10
C ASP A 562 -9.14 14.08 -3.16
N VAL A 563 -9.41 13.89 -1.89
CA VAL A 563 -8.77 14.61 -0.79
C VAL A 563 -8.33 13.63 0.27
N VAL A 564 -7.22 13.92 0.92
CA VAL A 564 -6.79 13.17 2.09
C VAL A 564 -7.00 14.02 3.34
N VAL A 565 -7.68 13.43 4.32
CA VAL A 565 -8.00 14.12 5.57
C VAL A 565 -7.58 13.28 6.77
N PRO A 566 -7.08 13.91 7.86
CA PRO A 566 -6.80 13.19 9.09
C PRO A 566 -8.09 12.83 9.81
N VAL A 567 -8.16 11.63 10.34
CA VAL A 567 -9.22 11.21 11.26
C VAL A 567 -8.68 11.40 12.66
N GLY A 568 -9.13 12.45 13.34
CA GLY A 568 -8.72 12.75 14.70
C GLY A 568 -8.94 11.56 15.65
N GLY A 569 -7.99 11.36 16.58
CA GLY A 569 -8.01 10.29 17.57
C GLY A 569 -9.13 10.47 18.62
#